data_ea644475f3588b32e0e5218c2d172dc3
#
_entry.id   ea644475f3588b32e0e5218c2d172dc3
#
_cell.length_a   1.000
_cell.length_b   1.000
_cell.length_c   1.000
_cell.angle_alpha   90.00
_cell.angle_beta   90.00
_cell.angle_gamma   90.00
#
_symmetry.space_group_name_H-M   'P 1'
#
loop_
_entity.id
_entity.type
_entity.pdbx_description
1 polymer ?
#
loop_
_entity_poly.entity_id
_entity_poly.type
_entity_poly.pdbx_seq_one_letter_code
_entity_poly.pdbx_strand_id
1 'polypeptide(L)'
;MNVAFGQDNLQDMFYPFGTDDPLELAFLLGHAAQMTNPDEIQTLFSMTHRNAAKVLGATDYGTAPGCIGDLVILDARTPLDAIVRRSPECIVIRRGTVVSDTALQRKVPVSA
;
A
#
# COMPACT_ATOMS: atom_id res chain seq x y z
N MET A 1 -1.43 -5.38 -20.83
CA MET A 1 -1.21 -3.94 -20.54
C MET A 1 -0.79 -3.79 -19.09
N ASN A 2 0.22 -3.02 -18.78
CA ASN A 2 0.63 -2.74 -17.41
C ASN A 2 -0.05 -1.46 -16.92
N VAL A 3 -0.82 -1.54 -15.86
CA VAL A 3 -1.55 -0.42 -15.29
C VAL A 3 -1.10 -0.22 -13.85
N ALA A 4 -0.87 1.02 -13.48
CA ALA A 4 -0.61 1.45 -12.12
C ALA A 4 -1.47 2.68 -11.83
N PHE A 5 -1.56 3.05 -10.57
CA PHE A 5 -2.18 4.31 -10.18
C PHE A 5 -1.21 5.12 -9.32
N GLY A 6 -1.45 6.40 -9.26
CA GLY A 6 -0.76 7.33 -8.41
C GLY A 6 -1.73 8.33 -7.83
N GLN A 7 -1.38 8.89 -6.69
CA GLN A 7 -2.17 9.91 -6.03
C GLN A 7 -1.74 11.29 -6.54
N ASP A 8 -2.67 12.01 -7.14
CA ASP A 8 -2.44 13.37 -7.64
C ASP A 8 -2.70 14.42 -6.56
N ASN A 9 -3.67 14.15 -5.70
CA ASN A 9 -4.14 15.08 -4.68
C ASN A 9 -4.05 14.49 -3.28
N LEU A 10 -3.61 15.31 -2.33
CA LEU A 10 -3.49 14.93 -0.93
C LEU A 10 -3.99 16.09 -0.05
N GLN A 11 -5.13 15.89 0.59
CA GLN A 11 -5.76 16.87 1.49
C GLN A 11 -5.86 18.29 0.89
N ASP A 12 -6.35 18.34 -0.33
CA ASP A 12 -6.60 19.59 -1.05
C ASP A 12 -8.09 19.76 -1.39
N MET A 13 -8.41 20.74 -2.23
CA MET A 13 -9.79 21.04 -2.63
C MET A 13 -10.45 19.87 -3.36
N PHE A 14 -9.69 19.06 -4.10
CA PHE A 14 -10.21 17.95 -4.90
C PHE A 14 -10.25 16.63 -4.14
N TYR A 15 -9.44 16.49 -3.09
CA TYR A 15 -9.37 15.29 -2.28
C TYR A 15 -9.08 15.64 -0.81
N PRO A 16 -10.07 16.23 -0.11
CA PRO A 16 -9.83 16.85 1.21
C PRO A 16 -9.55 15.84 2.34
N PHE A 17 -9.93 14.58 2.17
CA PHE A 17 -9.80 13.55 3.21
C PHE A 17 -8.76 12.48 2.87
N GLY A 18 -7.91 12.73 1.90
CA GLY A 18 -6.89 11.77 1.48
C GLY A 18 -5.78 11.57 2.50
N THR A 19 -5.25 10.36 2.51
CA THR A 19 -3.98 10.02 3.15
C THR A 19 -2.95 9.73 2.07
N ASP A 20 -1.69 9.61 2.42
CA ASP A 20 -0.64 9.24 1.48
C ASP A 20 -0.46 7.72 1.34
N ASP A 21 -1.45 6.95 1.77
CA ASP A 21 -1.42 5.49 1.71
C ASP A 21 -1.93 4.97 0.36
N PRO A 22 -1.10 4.32 -0.46
CA PRO A 22 -1.54 3.73 -1.73
C PRO A 22 -2.64 2.68 -1.59
N LEU A 23 -2.77 2.04 -0.44
CA LEU A 23 -3.83 1.07 -0.16
C LEU A 23 -5.22 1.73 -0.13
N GLU A 24 -5.30 3.00 0.24
CA GLU A 24 -6.53 3.77 0.15
C GLU A 24 -6.99 3.91 -1.31
N LEU A 25 -6.08 4.18 -2.22
CA LEU A 25 -6.39 4.23 -3.65
C LEU A 25 -6.82 2.87 -4.20
N ALA A 26 -6.17 1.79 -3.76
CA ALA A 26 -6.58 0.44 -4.11
C ALA A 26 -8.00 0.14 -3.61
N PHE A 27 -8.34 0.54 -2.41
CA PHE A 27 -9.68 0.43 -1.85
C PHE A 27 -10.71 1.18 -2.69
N LEU A 28 -10.46 2.44 -3.01
CA LEU A 28 -11.36 3.26 -3.81
C LEU A 28 -11.54 2.71 -5.23
N LEU A 29 -10.45 2.35 -5.89
CA LEU A 29 -10.49 1.80 -7.24
C LEU A 29 -11.20 0.44 -7.26
N GLY A 30 -10.95 -0.40 -6.28
CA GLY A 30 -11.61 -1.69 -6.14
C GLY A 30 -13.13 -1.57 -6.11
N HIS A 31 -13.66 -0.58 -5.41
CA HIS A 31 -15.08 -0.29 -5.37
C HIS A 31 -15.57 0.36 -6.67
N ALA A 32 -14.88 1.38 -7.15
CA ALA A 32 -15.29 2.13 -8.32
C ALA A 32 -15.30 1.29 -9.60
N ALA A 33 -14.32 0.41 -9.75
CA ALA A 33 -14.20 -0.48 -10.91
C ALA A 33 -14.79 -1.88 -10.67
N GLN A 34 -15.39 -2.13 -9.50
CA GLN A 34 -15.95 -3.42 -9.10
C GLN A 34 -14.98 -4.60 -9.24
N MET A 35 -13.74 -4.37 -8.89
CA MET A 35 -12.67 -5.38 -8.91
C MET A 35 -12.68 -6.16 -7.59
N THR A 36 -13.49 -7.21 -7.53
CA THR A 36 -13.81 -7.89 -6.27
C THR A 36 -13.45 -9.37 -6.23
N ASN A 37 -13.09 -9.97 -7.37
CA ASN A 37 -12.65 -11.36 -7.36
C ASN A 37 -11.15 -11.47 -6.95
N PRO A 38 -10.67 -12.65 -6.55
CA PRO A 38 -9.31 -12.82 -6.04
C PRO A 38 -8.21 -12.35 -6.99
N ASP A 39 -8.34 -12.58 -8.29
CA ASP A 39 -7.34 -12.18 -9.28
C ASP A 39 -7.31 -10.67 -9.47
N GLU A 40 -8.48 -10.04 -9.44
CA GLU A 40 -8.61 -8.58 -9.51
C GLU A 40 -8.03 -7.91 -8.27
N ILE A 41 -8.27 -8.47 -7.09
CA ILE A 41 -7.70 -7.97 -5.82
C ILE A 41 -6.17 -8.08 -5.84
N GLN A 42 -5.63 -9.17 -6.36
CA GLN A 42 -4.20 -9.33 -6.53
C GLN A 42 -3.63 -8.29 -7.51
N THR A 43 -4.38 -8.00 -8.57
CA THR A 43 -4.02 -6.95 -9.54
C THR A 43 -4.03 -5.57 -8.90
N LEU A 44 -5.08 -5.22 -8.15
CA LEU A 44 -5.16 -3.96 -7.40
C LEU A 44 -3.95 -3.78 -6.48
N PHE A 45 -3.60 -4.81 -5.74
CA PHE A 45 -2.45 -4.77 -4.86
C PHE A 45 -1.15 -4.57 -5.66
N SER A 46 -0.99 -5.25 -6.78
CA SER A 46 0.18 -5.11 -7.64
C SER A 46 0.32 -3.72 -8.25
N MET A 47 -0.78 -3.00 -8.47
CA MET A 47 -0.78 -1.62 -8.95
C MET A 47 -0.15 -0.64 -7.95
N THR A 48 -0.14 -0.97 -6.66
CA THR A 48 0.47 -0.12 -5.62
C THR A 48 2.00 -0.17 -5.64
N HIS A 49 2.60 -1.21 -6.19
CA HIS A 49 4.05 -1.43 -6.09
C HIS A 49 4.67 -1.97 -7.38
N ARG A 50 4.43 -3.24 -7.72
CA ARG A 50 5.10 -3.90 -8.84
C ARG A 50 4.79 -3.24 -10.19
N ASN A 51 3.54 -2.96 -10.45
CA ASN A 51 3.13 -2.31 -11.70
C ASN A 51 3.64 -0.87 -11.77
N ALA A 52 3.61 -0.15 -10.65
CA ALA A 52 4.15 1.20 -10.55
C ALA A 52 5.67 1.23 -10.81
N ALA A 53 6.40 0.27 -10.26
CA ALA A 53 7.84 0.13 -10.52
C ALA A 53 8.15 -0.05 -12.02
N LYS A 54 7.33 -0.84 -12.73
CA LYS A 54 7.46 -1.00 -14.18
C LYS A 54 7.18 0.29 -14.94
N VAL A 55 6.19 1.07 -14.53
CA VAL A 55 5.90 2.38 -15.13
C VAL A 55 7.09 3.32 -14.98
N LEU A 56 7.77 3.27 -13.83
CA LEU A 56 8.95 4.08 -13.53
C LEU A 56 10.24 3.53 -14.17
N GLY A 57 10.20 2.37 -14.82
CA GLY A 57 11.39 1.74 -15.40
C GLY A 57 12.35 1.14 -14.38
N ALA A 58 11.90 0.89 -13.15
CA ALA A 58 12.72 0.27 -12.11
C ALA A 58 12.87 -1.23 -12.39
N THR A 59 14.09 -1.65 -12.72
CA THR A 59 14.39 -3.05 -13.11
C THR A 59 14.86 -3.91 -11.95
N ASP A 60 15.34 -3.30 -10.88
CA ASP A 60 15.90 -3.94 -9.69
C ASP A 60 14.97 -3.86 -8.48
N TYR A 61 13.70 -3.63 -8.73
CA TYR A 61 12.66 -3.54 -7.70
C TYR A 61 11.98 -4.90 -7.48
N GLY A 62 11.83 -5.28 -6.22
CA GLY A 62 11.14 -6.51 -5.84
C GLY A 62 11.68 -7.11 -4.54
N THR A 63 11.17 -8.30 -4.22
CA THR A 63 11.55 -9.04 -3.01
C THR A 63 12.55 -10.16 -3.28
N ALA A 64 12.95 -10.33 -4.54
CA ALA A 64 13.92 -11.37 -4.91
C ALA A 64 15.35 -10.97 -4.51
N PRO A 65 16.24 -11.95 -4.24
CA PRO A 65 17.65 -11.66 -4.03
C PRO A 65 18.25 -10.88 -5.22
N GLY A 66 19.03 -9.85 -4.93
CA GLY A 66 19.63 -8.96 -5.93
C GLY A 66 18.84 -7.70 -6.23
N CYS A 67 17.59 -7.61 -5.75
CA CYS A 67 16.82 -6.38 -5.84
C CYS A 67 17.26 -5.35 -4.79
N ILE A 68 16.98 -4.08 -5.07
CA ILE A 68 17.15 -3.01 -4.07
C ILE A 68 16.29 -3.32 -2.85
N GLY A 69 16.84 -3.08 -1.67
CA GLY A 69 16.14 -3.31 -0.41
C GLY A 69 15.15 -2.19 -0.06
N ASP A 70 14.25 -1.87 -0.98
CA ASP A 70 13.13 -0.95 -0.79
C ASP A 70 11.87 -1.78 -0.54
N LEU A 71 11.47 -1.88 0.72
CA LEU A 71 10.42 -2.78 1.17
C LEU A 71 9.49 -2.08 2.15
N VAL A 72 8.24 -2.52 2.16
CA VAL A 72 7.29 -2.17 3.22
C VAL A 72 6.74 -3.46 3.80
N ILE A 73 6.86 -3.60 5.11
CA ILE A 73 6.26 -4.71 5.84
C ILE A 73 4.94 -4.22 6.40
N LEU A 74 3.86 -4.85 5.98
CA LEU A 74 2.50 -4.50 6.37
C LEU A 74 1.98 -5.44 7.44
N ASP A 75 1.12 -4.93 8.32
CA ASP A 75 0.33 -5.74 9.24
C ASP A 75 -0.87 -6.35 8.50
N ALA A 76 -0.59 -7.31 7.64
CA ALA A 76 -1.59 -8.00 6.83
C ALA A 76 -1.06 -9.36 6.38
N ARG A 77 -1.95 -10.33 6.23
CA ARG A 77 -1.59 -11.69 5.81
C ARG A 77 -1.75 -11.91 4.31
N THR A 78 -2.64 -11.16 3.67
CA THR A 78 -2.97 -11.28 2.25
C THR A 78 -3.16 -9.90 1.63
N PRO A 79 -3.09 -9.79 0.29
CA PRO A 79 -3.44 -8.54 -0.40
C PRO A 79 -4.84 -8.02 -0.05
N LEU A 80 -5.83 -8.91 0.04
CA LEU A 80 -7.18 -8.53 0.47
C LEU A 80 -7.17 -7.95 1.88
N ASP A 81 -6.50 -8.63 2.82
CA ASP A 81 -6.40 -8.18 4.21
C ASP A 81 -5.72 -6.80 4.30
N ALA A 82 -4.67 -6.58 3.51
CA ALA A 82 -3.99 -5.29 3.44
C ALA A 82 -4.93 -4.16 2.99
N ILE A 83 -5.72 -4.40 1.93
CA ILE A 83 -6.66 -3.40 1.40
C ILE A 83 -7.83 -3.15 2.36
N VAL A 84 -8.37 -4.21 2.96
CA VAL A 84 -9.47 -4.11 3.92
C VAL A 84 -9.05 -3.35 5.17
N ARG A 85 -7.93 -3.73 5.76
CA ARG A 85 -7.48 -3.17 7.05
C ARG A 85 -6.84 -1.79 6.91
N ARG A 86 -6.06 -1.58 5.86
CA ARG A 86 -5.26 -0.35 5.67
C ARG A 86 -4.63 0.12 6.99
N SER A 87 -4.03 -0.84 7.71
CA SER A 87 -3.44 -0.57 9.02
C SER A 87 -2.31 0.46 8.87
N PRO A 88 -2.24 1.46 9.76
CA PRO A 88 -1.11 2.36 9.79
C PRO A 88 0.17 1.69 10.29
N GLU A 89 0.07 0.50 10.89
CA GLU A 89 1.23 -0.25 11.34
C GLU A 89 2.01 -0.78 10.14
N CYS A 90 3.22 -0.29 9.98
CA CYS A 90 4.12 -0.74 8.93
C CYS A 90 5.56 -0.45 9.29
N ILE A 91 6.45 -1.20 8.66
CA ILE A 91 7.90 -0.94 8.72
C ILE A 91 8.33 -0.59 7.30
N VAL A 92 8.90 0.58 7.13
CA VAL A 92 9.42 1.03 5.83
C VAL A 92 10.93 0.87 5.82
N ILE A 93 11.42 0.14 4.84
CA ILE A 93 12.84 -0.12 4.62
C ILE A 93 13.23 0.53 3.30
N ARG A 94 14.26 1.34 3.34
CA ARG A 94 14.81 1.96 2.14
C ARG A 94 16.28 1.61 2.02
N ARG A 95 16.65 1.02 0.90
CA ARG A 95 18.02 0.56 0.61
C ARG A 95 18.60 -0.26 1.74
N GLY A 96 17.79 -1.17 2.30
CA GLY A 96 18.19 -2.06 3.38
C GLY A 96 18.20 -1.45 4.79
N THR A 97 17.83 -0.19 4.94
CA THR A 97 17.80 0.51 6.24
C THR A 97 16.35 0.82 6.63
N VAL A 98 15.97 0.50 7.87
CA VAL A 98 14.66 0.88 8.41
C VAL A 98 14.61 2.39 8.57
N VAL A 99 13.68 3.03 7.85
CA VAL A 99 13.50 4.49 7.89
C VAL A 99 12.24 4.90 8.64
N SER A 100 11.30 3.98 8.82
CA SER A 100 10.08 4.22 9.59
C SER A 100 9.59 2.92 10.19
N ASP A 101 9.14 2.98 11.43
CA ASP A 101 8.54 1.87 12.15
C ASP A 101 7.35 2.43 12.92
N THR A 102 6.15 2.12 12.45
CA THR A 102 4.90 2.64 13.01
C THR A 102 4.15 1.52 13.69
N ALA A 103 3.89 1.68 14.98
CA ALA A 103 3.09 0.78 15.78
C ALA A 103 1.86 1.51 16.32
N LEU A 104 0.70 0.86 16.23
CA LEU A 104 -0.53 1.38 16.79
C LEU A 104 -0.64 0.95 18.25
N GLN A 105 -0.73 1.92 19.15
CA GLN A 105 -0.97 1.66 20.56
C GLN A 105 -2.41 2.03 20.93
N ARG A 106 -3.19 1.01 21.30
CA ARG A 106 -4.57 1.18 21.73
C ARG A 106 -4.65 1.08 23.26
N LYS A 107 -5.08 2.17 23.90
CA LYS A 107 -5.42 2.16 25.31
C LYS A 107 -6.93 2.09 25.48
N VAL A 108 -7.40 1.05 26.14
CA VAL A 108 -8.78 0.97 26.58
C VAL A 108 -8.77 1.25 28.08
N PRO A 109 -9.27 2.42 28.54
CA PRO A 109 -9.35 2.68 29.96
C PRO A 109 -10.34 1.71 30.59
N VAL A 110 -9.87 0.96 31.59
CA VAL A 110 -10.74 0.12 32.43
C VAL A 110 -11.24 1.00 33.56
N SER A 111 -12.48 1.43 33.47
CA SER A 111 -13.16 2.06 34.62
C SER A 111 -13.65 0.99 35.57
N ALA A 112 -13.27 1.11 36.79
CA ALA A 112 -13.80 0.27 37.86
C ALA A 112 -15.29 0.57 38.11
#